data_6b638c3994c0b1a3629779b9efe945cc
#
_entry.id   6b638c3994c0b1a3629779b9efe945cc
#
_cell.length_a   1.000
_cell.length_b   1.000
_cell.length_c   1.000
_cell.angle_alpha   90.00
_cell.angle_beta   90.00
_cell.angle_gamma   90.00
#
_symmetry.space_group_name_H-M   'P 1'
#
loop_
_entity.id
_entity.type
_entity.pdbx_description
1 polymer ?
#
loop_
_entity_poly.entity_id
_entity_poly.type
_entity_poly.pdbx_seq_one_letter_code
_entity_poly.pdbx_strand_id
1 'polypeptide(L)'
;MEKVALGGGVFLRPGNNKEDEALSRFRLANPEYGMAMGMRERGKYVPIPDKHINACHRIPFDHPWGGGLAVPRKAASQMNLGQLVDVRTKPKDEPISVAQHFSLRDYQQKALNAWIANDGEGVIIAPCGAGKTAIGVTAMTQFATKALVLVHTNDLAVQWMNRIESMLNKKATQYGAGKKDDSGRIVVATFQTLERMSFTERYAFGQQFGLCIVDEAHHVPANTFCSVMFCMPARYRLGLTATPNRSDGLTSILWWHFGPAVYEITNAELTITGHVVAPKIEWFFTDYLGPKNRLDWSKLITTMTNDTQRNNRILDRILDACAEGRQILVLSDRVDHCIWMAEALQSHTIVAEPLVGRMTKKQRAEVLQRANDRQIQVVCATTVADEGLDLPSLDTVVLTTPTKAMGRIQQRIGRVMRPHPEKKDPIVIDCVDDNGAMRGLARKRQKLYTKIGCT
;
A
#
# COMPACT_ATOMS: atom_id res chain seq x y z
N MET A 1 0.08 12.35 -41.28
CA MET A 1 -0.42 11.76 -39.99
C MET A 1 0.51 12.19 -38.90
N GLU A 2 0.01 12.86 -37.87
CA GLU A 2 0.82 13.19 -36.68
C GLU A 2 1.26 11.92 -35.98
N LYS A 3 2.57 11.75 -35.83
CA LYS A 3 3.13 10.63 -35.07
C LYS A 3 2.96 10.89 -33.59
N VAL A 4 2.29 9.99 -32.91
CA VAL A 4 2.08 10.00 -31.46
C VAL A 4 3.03 8.98 -30.83
N ALA A 5 3.76 9.36 -29.77
CA ALA A 5 4.74 8.49 -29.18
C ALA A 5 4.18 7.71 -27.97
N LEU A 6 4.45 6.40 -27.93
CA LEU A 6 4.12 5.52 -26.83
C LEU A 6 5.36 5.29 -25.95
N GLY A 7 5.39 5.91 -24.79
CA GLY A 7 6.46 5.81 -23.80
C GLY A 7 5.92 5.51 -22.40
N GLY A 8 6.24 6.35 -21.43
CA GLY A 8 5.67 6.33 -20.09
C GLY A 8 4.17 6.57 -20.07
N GLY A 9 3.69 7.37 -21.02
CA GLY A 9 2.31 7.56 -21.45
C GLY A 9 2.25 7.58 -22.94
N VAL A 10 1.15 8.07 -23.50
CA VAL A 10 1.05 8.45 -24.91
C VAL A 10 1.22 9.96 -24.99
N PHE A 11 2.20 10.41 -25.78
CA PHE A 11 2.60 11.79 -25.86
C PHE A 11 1.97 12.45 -27.09
N LEU A 12 1.11 13.44 -26.87
CA LEU A 12 0.53 14.30 -27.89
C LEU A 12 1.40 15.56 -28.03
N ARG A 13 1.77 15.92 -29.27
CA ARG A 13 2.53 17.15 -29.54
C ARG A 13 1.68 18.40 -29.26
N PRO A 14 2.30 19.57 -29.03
CA PRO A 14 1.57 20.82 -28.86
C PRO A 14 0.66 21.09 -30.06
N GLY A 15 -0.57 21.52 -29.78
CA GLY A 15 -1.56 21.80 -30.83
C GLY A 15 -2.21 20.59 -31.48
N ASN A 16 -2.01 19.38 -30.91
CA ASN A 16 -2.75 18.19 -31.34
C ASN A 16 -4.25 18.39 -31.07
N ASN A 17 -5.11 18.14 -32.04
CA ASN A 17 -6.57 18.31 -31.96
C ASN A 17 -7.25 17.36 -30.92
N LYS A 18 -6.52 16.46 -30.36
CA LYS A 18 -6.99 15.53 -29.31
C LYS A 18 -6.66 15.97 -27.88
N GLU A 19 -5.94 17.08 -27.67
CA GLU A 19 -5.60 17.56 -26.34
C GLU A 19 -6.84 17.85 -25.48
N ASP A 20 -7.82 18.58 -26.01
CA ASP A 20 -9.04 18.93 -25.28
C ASP A 20 -9.90 17.69 -24.96
N GLU A 21 -9.99 16.76 -25.92
CA GLU A 21 -10.66 15.48 -25.72
C GLU A 21 -9.99 14.71 -24.57
N ALA A 22 -8.66 14.63 -24.53
CA ALA A 22 -7.91 13.95 -23.49
C ALA A 22 -8.10 14.60 -22.11
N LEU A 23 -7.98 15.93 -22.04
CA LEU A 23 -8.15 16.69 -20.79
C LEU A 23 -9.58 16.57 -20.23
N SER A 24 -10.59 16.51 -21.09
CA SER A 24 -11.97 16.30 -20.68
C SER A 24 -12.22 14.86 -20.22
N ARG A 25 -11.74 13.87 -20.97
CA ARG A 25 -12.01 12.46 -20.77
C ARG A 25 -11.32 11.88 -19.52
N PHE A 26 -10.10 12.31 -19.22
CA PHE A 26 -9.29 11.80 -18.12
C PHE A 26 -9.24 12.75 -16.92
N ARG A 27 -10.35 13.44 -16.69
CA ARG A 27 -10.57 14.36 -15.57
C ARG A 27 -11.43 13.70 -14.50
N LEU A 28 -10.94 13.67 -13.26
CA LEU A 28 -11.63 13.09 -12.13
C LEU A 28 -11.98 14.17 -11.10
N ALA A 29 -13.10 13.98 -10.39
CA ALA A 29 -13.41 14.84 -9.25
C ALA A 29 -12.33 14.70 -8.18
N ASN A 30 -11.88 15.82 -7.62
CA ASN A 30 -10.90 15.81 -6.54
C ASN A 30 -11.64 15.64 -5.20
N PRO A 31 -11.48 14.53 -4.50
CA PRO A 31 -12.16 14.30 -3.23
C PRO A 31 -11.72 15.28 -2.13
N GLU A 32 -10.47 15.80 -2.20
CA GLU A 32 -9.96 16.78 -1.25
C GLU A 32 -10.67 18.14 -1.40
N TYR A 33 -11.13 18.49 -2.60
CA TYR A 33 -11.87 19.72 -2.84
C TYR A 33 -13.17 19.76 -2.01
N GLY A 34 -13.95 18.70 -2.03
CA GLY A 34 -15.19 18.61 -1.24
C GLY A 34 -14.94 18.67 0.26
N MET A 35 -13.85 18.02 0.74
CA MET A 35 -13.45 18.09 2.13
C MET A 35 -13.01 19.50 2.55
N ALA A 36 -12.22 20.19 1.73
CA ALA A 36 -11.76 21.55 2.00
C ALA A 36 -12.91 22.54 2.02
N MET A 37 -13.85 22.44 1.07
CA MET A 37 -15.06 23.26 1.05
C MET A 37 -15.91 23.06 2.31
N GLY A 38 -16.19 21.81 2.71
CA GLY A 38 -16.93 21.53 3.94
C GLY A 38 -16.21 21.96 5.23
N MET A 39 -14.86 22.08 5.21
CA MET A 39 -14.10 22.66 6.31
C MET A 39 -14.25 24.20 6.36
N ARG A 40 -14.22 24.88 5.21
CA ARG A 40 -14.44 26.33 5.12
C ARG A 40 -15.85 26.73 5.54
N GLU A 41 -16.86 25.99 5.12
CA GLU A 41 -18.25 26.21 5.56
C GLU A 41 -18.41 26.14 7.08
N ARG A 42 -17.52 25.41 7.77
CA ARG A 42 -17.43 25.33 9.23
C ARG A 42 -16.46 26.35 9.85
N GLY A 43 -16.07 27.39 9.11
CA GLY A 43 -15.21 28.46 9.59
C GLY A 43 -13.72 28.12 9.74
N LYS A 44 -13.26 26.99 9.18
CA LYS A 44 -11.84 26.62 9.20
C LYS A 44 -11.13 27.18 7.97
N TYR A 45 -10.04 27.90 8.17
CA TYR A 45 -9.18 28.32 7.07
C TYR A 45 -8.35 27.12 6.59
N VAL A 46 -8.64 26.64 5.38
CA VAL A 46 -7.85 25.60 4.69
C VAL A 46 -7.65 26.01 3.23
N PRO A 47 -6.49 25.72 2.61
CA PRO A 47 -6.30 25.91 1.18
C PRO A 47 -7.34 25.08 0.42
N ILE A 48 -7.92 25.65 -0.65
CA ILE A 48 -8.82 24.91 -1.53
C ILE A 48 -7.97 24.31 -2.66
N PRO A 49 -7.88 22.97 -2.77
CA PRO A 49 -7.21 22.33 -3.90
C PRO A 49 -8.04 22.47 -5.18
N ASP A 50 -7.47 22.14 -6.31
CA ASP A 50 -8.19 22.11 -7.58
C ASP A 50 -9.42 21.21 -7.49
N LYS A 51 -10.52 21.67 -8.09
CA LYS A 51 -11.80 20.92 -8.10
C LYS A 51 -11.68 19.57 -8.78
N HIS A 52 -10.72 19.41 -9.68
CA HIS A 52 -10.53 18.20 -10.46
C HIS A 52 -9.05 17.78 -10.47
N ILE A 53 -8.83 16.50 -10.61
CA ILE A 53 -7.54 15.89 -10.88
C ILE A 53 -7.51 15.51 -12.36
N ASN A 54 -6.52 16.00 -13.08
CA ASN A 54 -6.27 15.58 -14.45
C ASN A 54 -5.30 14.40 -14.44
N ALA A 55 -5.72 13.27 -14.98
CA ALA A 55 -4.83 12.14 -15.19
C ALA A 55 -3.86 12.33 -16.36
N CYS A 56 -4.05 13.36 -17.19
CA CYS A 56 -3.08 13.82 -18.18
C CYS A 56 -2.07 14.80 -17.53
N HIS A 57 -0.88 14.88 -18.10
CA HIS A 57 0.19 15.76 -17.60
C HIS A 57 0.79 16.61 -18.71
N ARG A 58 0.97 17.91 -18.47
CA ARG A 58 1.66 18.81 -19.41
C ARG A 58 3.15 18.48 -19.45
N ILE A 59 3.68 18.28 -20.67
CA ILE A 59 5.09 17.99 -20.90
C ILE A 59 5.82 19.32 -21.06
N PRO A 60 6.94 19.56 -20.34
CA PRO A 60 7.76 20.75 -20.52
C PRO A 60 8.35 20.85 -21.93
N PHE A 61 8.63 22.06 -22.40
CA PHE A 61 9.20 22.31 -23.74
C PHE A 61 10.65 21.81 -23.88
N ASP A 62 11.39 21.71 -22.77
CA ASP A 62 12.77 21.19 -22.72
C ASP A 62 12.83 19.65 -22.79
N HIS A 63 11.69 18.99 -22.77
CA HIS A 63 11.61 17.54 -22.97
C HIS A 63 11.94 17.16 -24.43
N PRO A 64 12.54 15.97 -24.71
CA PRO A 64 12.86 15.54 -26.09
C PRO A 64 11.69 15.54 -27.08
N TRP A 65 10.45 15.54 -26.58
CA TRP A 65 9.23 15.65 -27.40
C TRP A 65 8.78 17.10 -27.67
N GLY A 66 9.49 18.11 -27.14
CA GLY A 66 9.21 19.53 -27.42
C GLY A 66 7.92 20.05 -26.81
N GLY A 67 7.53 19.57 -25.64
CA GLY A 67 6.28 19.94 -24.98
C GLY A 67 5.07 19.11 -25.40
N GLY A 68 3.87 19.53 -24.97
CA GLY A 68 2.59 18.87 -25.29
C GLY A 68 1.87 18.24 -24.10
N LEU A 69 1.13 17.16 -24.34
CA LEU A 69 0.32 16.49 -23.33
C LEU A 69 0.65 14.99 -23.25
N ALA A 70 0.89 14.48 -22.05
CA ALA A 70 0.98 13.06 -21.78
C ALA A 70 -0.38 12.51 -21.32
N VAL A 71 -0.86 11.47 -22.01
CA VAL A 71 -2.08 10.73 -21.69
C VAL A 71 -1.69 9.37 -21.09
N PRO A 72 -2.38 8.85 -20.05
CA PRO A 72 -2.04 7.56 -19.49
C PRO A 72 -2.00 6.44 -20.53
N ARG A 73 -1.00 5.57 -20.45
CA ARG A 73 -0.64 4.59 -21.50
C ARG A 73 -1.82 3.73 -21.95
N LYS A 74 -2.58 3.18 -21.01
CA LYS A 74 -3.72 2.28 -21.31
C LYS A 74 -5.02 3.06 -21.59
N ALA A 75 -5.15 4.28 -21.10
CA ALA A 75 -6.28 5.13 -21.39
C ALA A 75 -6.28 5.59 -22.85
N ALA A 76 -5.11 5.72 -23.46
CA ALA A 76 -4.97 6.14 -24.86
C ALA A 76 -5.67 5.19 -25.86
N SER A 77 -5.85 3.91 -25.52
CA SER A 77 -6.63 2.97 -26.35
C SER A 77 -8.11 3.36 -26.48
N GLN A 78 -8.62 4.22 -25.57
CA GLN A 78 -9.98 4.76 -25.61
C GLN A 78 -10.11 5.97 -26.56
N MET A 79 -9.01 6.40 -27.17
CA MET A 79 -8.94 7.53 -28.09
C MET A 79 -8.42 7.06 -29.44
N ASN A 80 -8.97 7.61 -30.51
CA ASN A 80 -8.44 7.37 -31.86
C ASN A 80 -7.25 8.32 -32.11
N LEU A 81 -6.04 7.85 -31.76
CA LEU A 81 -4.80 8.64 -31.80
C LEU A 81 -3.96 8.42 -33.06
N GLY A 82 -4.45 7.61 -34.02
CA GLY A 82 -3.69 7.30 -35.22
C GLY A 82 -2.49 6.36 -34.96
N GLN A 83 -1.43 6.55 -35.75
CA GLN A 83 -0.25 5.67 -35.67
C GLN A 83 0.62 6.00 -34.45
N LEU A 84 0.80 5.00 -33.58
CA LEU A 84 1.71 5.09 -32.43
C LEU A 84 3.15 4.72 -32.80
N VAL A 85 4.11 5.53 -32.38
CA VAL A 85 5.55 5.21 -32.44
C VAL A 85 5.99 4.69 -31.09
N ASP A 86 6.41 3.43 -31.00
CA ASP A 86 6.87 2.81 -29.77
C ASP A 86 8.29 3.29 -29.41
N VAL A 87 8.37 4.09 -28.34
CA VAL A 87 9.62 4.60 -27.77
C VAL A 87 9.89 4.06 -26.37
N ARG A 88 9.20 2.99 -25.98
CA ARG A 88 9.42 2.32 -24.70
C ARG A 88 10.81 1.74 -24.62
N THR A 89 11.39 1.76 -23.41
CA THR A 89 12.69 1.17 -23.15
C THR A 89 12.63 -0.34 -23.39
N LYS A 90 13.39 -0.80 -24.38
CA LYS A 90 13.49 -2.22 -24.75
C LYS A 90 14.51 -2.94 -23.87
N PRO A 91 14.39 -4.27 -23.70
CA PRO A 91 15.41 -5.08 -23.06
C PRO A 91 16.76 -4.98 -23.80
N LYS A 92 17.85 -4.84 -23.02
CA LYS A 92 19.22 -4.74 -23.58
C LYS A 92 20.23 -5.59 -22.81
N ASP A 93 19.82 -6.18 -21.71
CA ASP A 93 20.69 -6.91 -20.78
C ASP A 93 20.50 -8.43 -20.92
N GLU A 94 21.31 -9.19 -20.16
CA GLU A 94 21.09 -10.62 -19.99
C GLU A 94 20.04 -10.92 -18.90
N PRO A 95 19.35 -12.07 -18.93
CA PRO A 95 18.41 -12.45 -17.88
C PRO A 95 19.07 -12.54 -16.50
N ILE A 96 18.34 -12.19 -15.45
CA ILE A 96 18.76 -12.39 -14.07
C ILE A 96 18.35 -13.80 -13.65
N SER A 97 19.29 -14.59 -13.13
CA SER A 97 18.99 -15.93 -12.60
C SER A 97 18.38 -15.87 -11.21
N VAL A 98 17.44 -16.75 -10.93
CA VAL A 98 16.90 -17.00 -9.58
C VAL A 98 17.89 -17.86 -8.79
N ALA A 99 17.98 -17.65 -7.47
CA ALA A 99 18.76 -18.52 -6.61
C ALA A 99 18.19 -19.96 -6.63
N GLN A 100 19.05 -20.98 -6.64
CA GLN A 100 18.65 -22.38 -6.82
C GLN A 100 17.68 -22.90 -5.74
N HIS A 101 17.67 -22.29 -4.56
CA HIS A 101 16.82 -22.70 -3.42
C HIS A 101 15.45 -21.99 -3.39
N PHE A 102 15.15 -21.12 -4.37
CA PHE A 102 13.90 -20.38 -4.40
C PHE A 102 12.99 -20.82 -5.56
N SER A 103 11.73 -21.08 -5.23
CA SER A 103 10.66 -21.34 -6.22
C SER A 103 9.37 -20.62 -5.80
N LEU A 104 8.60 -20.20 -6.78
CA LEU A 104 7.25 -19.69 -6.54
C LEU A 104 6.31 -20.84 -6.13
N ARG A 105 5.32 -20.50 -5.31
CA ARG A 105 4.16 -21.37 -5.05
C ARG A 105 3.26 -21.41 -6.27
N ASP A 106 2.43 -22.46 -6.43
CA ASP A 106 1.59 -22.63 -7.63
C ASP A 106 0.73 -21.42 -7.97
N TYR A 107 0.07 -20.82 -6.98
CA TYR A 107 -0.77 -19.64 -7.21
C TYR A 107 0.06 -18.40 -7.60
N GLN A 108 1.28 -18.26 -7.08
CA GLN A 108 2.20 -17.18 -7.46
C GLN A 108 2.70 -17.37 -8.88
N GLN A 109 2.99 -18.62 -9.28
CA GLN A 109 3.39 -18.96 -10.63
C GLN A 109 2.26 -18.70 -11.63
N LYS A 110 1.01 -19.07 -11.28
CA LYS A 110 -0.16 -18.75 -12.10
C LYS A 110 -0.33 -17.25 -12.31
N ALA A 111 -0.16 -16.46 -11.25
CA ALA A 111 -0.25 -15.00 -11.32
C ALA A 111 0.87 -14.40 -12.20
N LEU A 112 2.10 -14.89 -12.06
CA LEU A 112 3.23 -14.47 -12.90
C LEU A 112 3.01 -14.84 -14.37
N ASN A 113 2.54 -16.05 -14.65
CA ASN A 113 2.26 -16.52 -16.00
C ASN A 113 1.13 -15.69 -16.67
N ALA A 114 0.09 -15.33 -15.93
CA ALA A 114 -0.98 -14.48 -16.44
C ALA A 114 -0.46 -13.09 -16.84
N TRP A 115 0.46 -12.51 -16.02
CA TRP A 115 1.09 -11.23 -16.34
C TRP A 115 2.01 -11.33 -17.57
N ILE A 116 2.80 -12.40 -17.68
CA ILE A 116 3.66 -12.65 -18.86
C ILE A 116 2.78 -12.80 -20.11
N ALA A 117 1.70 -13.58 -20.05
CA ALA A 117 0.77 -13.77 -21.14
C ALA A 117 0.07 -12.49 -21.58
N ASN A 118 -0.01 -11.48 -20.69
CA ASN A 118 -0.50 -10.13 -21.02
C ASN A 118 0.66 -9.17 -21.41
N ASP A 119 1.65 -9.65 -22.16
CA ASP A 119 2.80 -8.88 -22.64
C ASP A 119 3.65 -8.21 -21.55
N GLY A 120 3.63 -8.73 -20.31
CA GLY A 120 4.33 -8.15 -19.19
C GLY A 120 3.76 -6.79 -18.75
N GLU A 121 2.48 -6.56 -18.94
CA GLU A 121 1.77 -5.38 -18.48
C GLU A 121 0.52 -5.76 -17.67
N GLY A 122 0.22 -5.05 -16.61
CA GLY A 122 -1.00 -5.24 -15.84
C GLY A 122 -0.80 -5.20 -14.32
N VAL A 123 -1.88 -5.47 -13.61
CA VAL A 123 -1.93 -5.49 -12.15
C VAL A 123 -2.21 -6.90 -11.66
N ILE A 124 -1.45 -7.35 -10.67
CA ILE A 124 -1.76 -8.55 -9.89
C ILE A 124 -2.32 -8.10 -8.55
N ILE A 125 -3.56 -8.53 -8.26
CA ILE A 125 -4.21 -8.33 -6.97
C ILE A 125 -3.88 -9.55 -6.10
N ALA A 126 -3.25 -9.31 -4.95
CA ALA A 126 -2.87 -10.39 -4.05
C ALA A 126 -2.97 -9.92 -2.59
N PRO A 127 -3.66 -10.67 -1.71
CA PRO A 127 -3.82 -10.32 -0.31
C PRO A 127 -2.49 -10.17 0.41
N CYS A 128 -2.53 -9.56 1.61
CA CYS A 128 -1.39 -9.59 2.52
C CYS A 128 -1.03 -11.05 2.86
N GLY A 129 0.26 -11.37 2.84
CA GLY A 129 0.73 -12.75 3.06
C GLY A 129 0.81 -13.62 1.81
N ALA A 130 0.19 -13.24 0.69
CA ALA A 130 0.28 -13.99 -0.58
C ALA A 130 1.68 -13.96 -1.23
N GLY A 131 2.61 -13.16 -0.72
CA GLY A 131 3.96 -13.07 -1.24
C GLY A 131 4.09 -12.25 -2.53
N LYS A 132 3.40 -11.11 -2.62
CA LYS A 132 3.51 -10.15 -3.74
C LYS A 132 4.95 -9.84 -4.12
N THR A 133 5.81 -9.63 -3.12
CA THR A 133 7.24 -9.35 -3.33
C THR A 133 7.94 -10.50 -4.06
N ALA A 134 7.60 -11.76 -3.75
CA ALA A 134 8.16 -12.92 -4.43
C ALA A 134 7.79 -12.95 -5.92
N ILE A 135 6.53 -12.65 -6.25
CA ILE A 135 6.07 -12.53 -7.64
C ILE A 135 6.84 -11.42 -8.36
N GLY A 136 6.97 -10.24 -7.72
CA GLY A 136 7.69 -9.11 -8.31
C GLY A 136 9.19 -9.38 -8.51
N VAL A 137 9.85 -10.01 -7.53
CA VAL A 137 11.27 -10.39 -7.66
C VAL A 137 11.46 -11.40 -8.78
N THR A 138 10.59 -12.42 -8.89
CA THR A 138 10.66 -13.39 -10.00
C THR A 138 10.31 -12.75 -11.35
N ALA A 139 9.44 -11.75 -11.40
CA ALA A 139 9.17 -11.00 -12.63
C ALA A 139 10.44 -10.35 -13.22
N MET A 140 11.40 -9.93 -12.37
CA MET A 140 12.69 -9.37 -12.82
C MET A 140 13.55 -10.36 -13.60
N THR A 141 13.32 -11.66 -13.43
CA THR A 141 14.09 -12.71 -14.10
C THR A 141 13.51 -13.11 -15.46
N GLN A 142 12.30 -12.64 -15.78
CA GLN A 142 11.59 -13.03 -16.99
C GLN A 142 12.06 -12.28 -18.24
N PHE A 143 12.65 -11.09 -18.04
CA PHE A 143 13.06 -10.24 -19.14
C PHE A 143 14.50 -9.74 -18.93
N ALA A 144 15.28 -9.76 -20.01
CA ALA A 144 16.66 -9.31 -20.02
C ALA A 144 16.76 -7.78 -19.96
N THR A 145 16.47 -7.18 -18.82
CA THR A 145 16.42 -5.72 -18.68
C THR A 145 16.71 -5.24 -17.27
N LYS A 146 17.15 -3.99 -17.15
CA LYS A 146 17.28 -3.29 -15.87
C LYS A 146 15.89 -3.06 -15.26
N ALA A 147 15.74 -3.32 -13.98
CA ALA A 147 14.47 -3.25 -13.26
C ALA A 147 14.44 -2.11 -12.24
N LEU A 148 13.31 -1.41 -12.20
CA LEU A 148 12.98 -0.41 -11.19
C LEU A 148 11.82 -0.89 -10.33
N VAL A 149 11.99 -0.84 -9.01
CA VAL A 149 10.90 -1.03 -8.04
C VAL A 149 10.53 0.31 -7.42
N LEU A 150 9.27 0.69 -7.55
CA LEU A 150 8.71 1.90 -6.96
C LEU A 150 7.85 1.56 -5.76
N VAL A 151 8.16 2.16 -4.63
CA VAL A 151 7.46 2.01 -3.36
C VAL A 151 7.10 3.38 -2.77
N HIS A 152 6.20 3.41 -1.80
CA HIS A 152 5.77 4.68 -1.20
C HIS A 152 6.53 5.04 0.08
N THR A 153 7.26 4.10 0.73
CA THR A 153 8.08 4.38 1.91
C THR A 153 9.50 3.81 1.80
N ASN A 154 10.43 4.39 2.57
CA ASN A 154 11.79 3.90 2.66
C ASN A 154 11.88 2.54 3.36
N ASP A 155 10.99 2.25 4.28
CA ASP A 155 10.98 0.97 5.01
C ASP A 155 10.58 -0.18 4.06
N LEU A 156 9.63 0.06 3.15
CA LEU A 156 9.33 -0.86 2.06
C LEU A 156 10.50 -1.03 1.10
N ALA A 157 11.23 0.06 0.80
CA ALA A 157 12.42 -0.03 -0.04
C ALA A 157 13.47 -0.98 0.56
N VAL A 158 13.73 -0.88 1.86
CA VAL A 158 14.64 -1.78 2.57
C VAL A 158 14.14 -3.22 2.53
N GLN A 159 12.84 -3.45 2.75
CA GLN A 159 12.25 -4.80 2.65
C GLN A 159 12.41 -5.41 1.26
N TRP A 160 12.17 -4.62 0.21
CA TRP A 160 12.39 -5.06 -1.17
C TRP A 160 13.84 -5.43 -1.43
N MET A 161 14.81 -4.59 -1.01
CA MET A 161 16.24 -4.88 -1.18
C MET A 161 16.64 -6.17 -0.48
N ASN A 162 16.22 -6.38 0.78
CA ASN A 162 16.50 -7.61 1.51
C ASN A 162 15.89 -8.85 0.83
N ARG A 163 14.69 -8.74 0.28
CA ARG A 163 14.03 -9.84 -0.45
C ARG A 163 14.72 -10.13 -1.79
N ILE A 164 15.12 -9.11 -2.52
CA ILE A 164 15.89 -9.26 -3.75
C ILE A 164 17.20 -10.00 -3.47
N GLU A 165 17.94 -9.57 -2.45
CA GLU A 165 19.21 -10.22 -2.07
C GLU A 165 18.99 -11.68 -1.66
N SER A 166 18.01 -11.96 -0.81
CA SER A 166 17.72 -13.32 -0.34
C SER A 166 17.25 -14.27 -1.46
N MET A 167 16.52 -13.78 -2.47
CA MET A 167 15.91 -14.62 -3.51
C MET A 167 16.75 -14.74 -4.78
N LEU A 168 17.51 -13.70 -5.12
CA LEU A 168 18.31 -13.66 -6.34
C LEU A 168 19.82 -13.78 -6.07
N ASN A 169 20.25 -13.69 -4.83
CA ASN A 169 21.67 -13.54 -4.44
C ASN A 169 22.32 -12.35 -5.19
N LYS A 170 21.57 -11.27 -5.37
CA LYS A 170 21.96 -10.02 -6.04
C LYS A 170 21.60 -8.84 -5.17
N LYS A 171 22.48 -7.86 -5.07
CA LYS A 171 22.21 -6.60 -4.38
C LYS A 171 21.44 -5.65 -5.28
N ALA A 172 20.39 -5.07 -4.75
CA ALA A 172 19.73 -3.93 -5.37
C ALA A 172 20.36 -2.62 -4.85
N THR A 173 20.38 -1.60 -5.68
CA THR A 173 20.78 -0.24 -5.27
C THR A 173 19.56 0.59 -4.88
N GLN A 174 19.75 1.58 -4.01
CA GLN A 174 18.69 2.46 -3.54
C GLN A 174 18.83 3.86 -4.13
N TYR A 175 17.74 4.32 -4.76
CA TYR A 175 17.62 5.70 -5.18
C TYR A 175 16.60 6.44 -4.28
N GLY A 176 17.11 7.09 -3.23
CA GLY A 176 16.31 7.76 -2.20
C GLY A 176 16.97 7.70 -0.82
N ALA A 177 16.35 8.32 0.19
CA ALA A 177 16.87 8.39 1.56
C ALA A 177 18.32 8.91 1.66
N GLY A 178 18.68 9.92 0.85
CA GLY A 178 20.05 10.48 0.78
C GLY A 178 21.02 9.71 -0.12
N LYS A 179 20.62 8.57 -0.68
CA LYS A 179 21.38 7.80 -1.67
C LYS A 179 20.88 8.10 -3.08
N LYS A 180 21.78 8.26 -4.03
CA LYS A 180 21.45 8.47 -5.45
C LYS A 180 22.25 7.46 -6.30
N ASP A 181 22.03 6.18 -6.02
CA ASP A 181 22.72 5.11 -6.75
C ASP A 181 21.73 4.41 -7.70
N ASP A 182 21.85 4.73 -8.97
CA ASP A 182 21.09 4.12 -10.06
C ASP A 182 21.98 3.22 -10.95
N SER A 183 23.23 2.93 -10.52
CA SER A 183 24.17 2.10 -11.29
C SER A 183 23.79 0.63 -11.31
N GLY A 184 23.08 0.15 -10.28
CA GLY A 184 22.67 -1.22 -10.15
C GLY A 184 21.71 -1.68 -11.24
N ARG A 185 21.72 -2.98 -11.49
CA ARG A 185 20.79 -3.62 -12.43
C ARG A 185 19.35 -3.68 -11.92
N ILE A 186 19.21 -3.69 -10.59
CA ILE A 186 17.93 -3.57 -9.89
C ILE A 186 18.03 -2.35 -8.99
N VAL A 187 17.14 -1.39 -9.21
CA VAL A 187 17.07 -0.16 -8.45
C VAL A 187 15.74 -0.10 -7.70
N VAL A 188 15.78 0.26 -6.41
CA VAL A 188 14.58 0.49 -5.59
C VAL A 188 14.51 1.97 -5.29
N ALA A 189 13.38 2.60 -5.60
CA ALA A 189 13.17 4.03 -5.39
C ALA A 189 11.81 4.31 -4.75
N THR A 190 11.68 5.48 -4.09
CA THR A 190 10.38 5.95 -3.60
C THR A 190 9.77 6.96 -4.56
N PHE A 191 8.44 6.98 -4.65
CA PHE A 191 7.71 7.97 -5.44
C PHE A 191 8.08 9.41 -5.07
N GLN A 192 8.20 9.68 -3.76
CA GLN A 192 8.55 11.02 -3.25
C GLN A 192 9.95 11.46 -3.67
N THR A 193 10.88 10.54 -3.82
CA THR A 193 12.23 10.88 -4.31
C THR A 193 12.18 11.28 -5.77
N LEU A 194 11.46 10.54 -6.59
CA LEU A 194 11.34 10.83 -8.03
C LEU A 194 10.51 12.08 -8.30
N GLU A 195 9.48 12.34 -7.50
CA GLU A 195 8.65 13.53 -7.62
C GLU A 195 9.43 14.84 -7.46
N ARG A 196 10.48 14.84 -6.61
CA ARG A 196 11.35 16.00 -6.40
C ARG A 196 12.28 16.34 -7.55
N MET A 197 12.44 15.42 -8.51
CA MET A 197 13.19 15.65 -9.74
C MET A 197 12.36 16.48 -10.72
N SER A 198 13.02 17.27 -11.57
CA SER A 198 12.35 17.86 -12.72
C SER A 198 11.78 16.76 -13.63
N PHE A 199 10.82 17.11 -14.47
CA PHE A 199 10.23 16.14 -15.40
C PHE A 199 11.29 15.52 -16.31
N THR A 200 12.18 16.35 -16.86
CA THR A 200 13.24 15.94 -17.79
C THR A 200 14.26 15.01 -17.13
N GLU A 201 14.74 15.34 -15.91
CA GLU A 201 15.65 14.47 -15.15
C GLU A 201 14.98 13.11 -14.82
N ARG A 202 13.72 13.15 -14.37
CA ARG A 202 12.94 11.95 -14.04
C ARG A 202 12.70 11.06 -15.26
N TYR A 203 12.45 11.66 -16.42
CA TYR A 203 12.29 10.94 -17.67
C TYR A 203 13.61 10.28 -18.10
N ALA A 204 14.72 11.01 -18.04
CA ALA A 204 16.05 10.47 -18.32
C ALA A 204 16.41 9.31 -17.38
N PHE A 205 16.11 9.43 -16.08
CA PHE A 205 16.22 8.35 -15.12
C PHE A 205 15.36 7.15 -15.52
N GLY A 206 14.08 7.36 -15.84
CA GLY A 206 13.14 6.30 -16.22
C GLY A 206 13.50 5.54 -17.48
N GLN A 207 14.20 6.20 -18.45
CA GLN A 207 14.63 5.58 -19.71
C GLN A 207 15.65 4.44 -19.52
N GLN A 208 16.29 4.35 -18.36
CA GLN A 208 17.25 3.27 -18.07
C GLN A 208 16.56 1.92 -17.86
N PHE A 209 15.27 1.87 -17.54
CA PHE A 209 14.58 0.69 -17.06
C PHE A 209 13.61 0.13 -18.11
N GLY A 210 13.76 -1.16 -18.43
CA GLY A 210 12.81 -1.87 -19.27
C GLY A 210 11.66 -2.52 -18.50
N LEU A 211 11.84 -2.72 -17.18
CA LEU A 211 10.80 -3.20 -16.26
C LEU A 211 10.57 -2.19 -15.13
N CYS A 212 9.32 -1.82 -14.90
CA CYS A 212 8.90 -1.02 -13.76
C CYS A 212 7.86 -1.78 -12.93
N ILE A 213 8.20 -2.08 -11.67
CA ILE A 213 7.31 -2.72 -10.69
C ILE A 213 6.86 -1.66 -9.70
N VAL A 214 5.56 -1.57 -9.46
CA VAL A 214 4.98 -0.64 -8.48
C VAL A 214 4.26 -1.43 -7.40
N ASP A 215 4.73 -1.29 -6.17
CA ASP A 215 4.12 -1.94 -5.01
C ASP A 215 3.22 -0.97 -4.24
N GLU A 216 2.03 -1.45 -3.88
CA GLU A 216 0.99 -0.73 -3.13
C GLU A 216 0.69 0.68 -3.69
N ALA A 217 0.57 0.78 -5.01
CA ALA A 217 0.35 2.03 -5.76
C ALA A 217 -0.85 2.86 -5.27
N HIS A 218 -1.81 2.23 -4.60
CA HIS A 218 -3.01 2.88 -4.06
C HIS A 218 -2.71 3.84 -2.88
N HIS A 219 -1.54 3.75 -2.25
CA HIS A 219 -1.10 4.66 -1.19
C HIS A 219 -0.47 5.97 -1.71
N VAL A 220 -0.12 6.03 -2.98
CA VAL A 220 0.54 7.22 -3.56
C VAL A 220 -0.51 8.26 -3.97
N PRO A 221 -0.34 9.56 -3.62
CA PRO A 221 -1.23 10.61 -4.11
C PRO A 221 -1.36 10.57 -5.63
N ALA A 222 -2.57 10.79 -6.14
CA ALA A 222 -2.88 10.61 -7.56
C ALA A 222 -1.98 11.45 -8.49
N ASN A 223 -1.75 12.72 -8.14
CA ASN A 223 -0.91 13.62 -8.92
C ASN A 223 0.55 13.15 -8.94
N THR A 224 1.11 12.77 -7.79
CA THR A 224 2.47 12.21 -7.66
C THR A 224 2.61 10.94 -8.48
N PHE A 225 1.61 10.04 -8.37
CA PHE A 225 1.60 8.79 -9.13
C PHE A 225 1.64 9.05 -10.63
N CYS A 226 0.72 9.87 -11.16
CA CYS A 226 0.66 10.19 -12.58
C CYS A 226 1.97 10.83 -13.07
N SER A 227 2.48 11.84 -12.35
CA SER A 227 3.67 12.57 -12.75
C SER A 227 4.92 11.68 -12.84
N VAL A 228 5.05 10.72 -11.93
CA VAL A 228 6.15 9.74 -11.95
C VAL A 228 5.95 8.72 -13.07
N MET A 229 4.75 8.15 -13.20
CA MET A 229 4.49 7.09 -14.18
C MET A 229 4.63 7.54 -15.64
N PHE A 230 4.38 8.82 -15.96
CA PHE A 230 4.65 9.38 -17.29
C PHE A 230 6.13 9.39 -17.63
N CYS A 231 7.00 9.51 -16.63
CA CYS A 231 8.45 9.51 -16.81
C CYS A 231 9.05 8.11 -16.85
N MET A 232 8.24 7.05 -16.75
CA MET A 232 8.71 5.65 -16.76
C MET A 232 8.35 4.97 -18.10
N PRO A 233 9.19 5.08 -19.16
CA PRO A 233 8.91 4.47 -20.45
C PRO A 233 9.21 2.97 -20.52
N ALA A 234 9.32 2.30 -19.37
CA ALA A 234 9.57 0.86 -19.29
C ALA A 234 8.62 0.05 -20.21
N ARG A 235 9.14 -0.92 -20.95
CA ARG A 235 8.35 -1.80 -21.81
C ARG A 235 7.39 -2.64 -20.99
N TYR A 236 7.86 -3.17 -19.87
CA TYR A 236 7.12 -4.03 -18.97
C TYR A 236 6.71 -3.26 -17.71
N ARG A 237 5.46 -3.46 -17.28
CA ARG A 237 4.90 -2.81 -16.09
C ARG A 237 4.11 -3.78 -15.26
N LEU A 238 4.49 -3.92 -13.98
CA LEU A 238 3.79 -4.74 -13.01
C LEU A 238 3.29 -3.90 -11.85
N GLY A 239 1.98 -3.80 -11.68
CA GLY A 239 1.36 -3.28 -10.47
C GLY A 239 1.09 -4.43 -9.49
N LEU A 240 1.48 -4.26 -8.23
CA LEU A 240 1.19 -5.19 -7.14
C LEU A 240 0.35 -4.49 -6.09
N THR A 241 -0.78 -5.05 -5.70
CA THR A 241 -1.64 -4.46 -4.67
C THR A 241 -2.48 -5.51 -3.95
N ALA A 242 -2.73 -5.29 -2.65
CA ALA A 242 -3.70 -6.10 -1.91
C ALA A 242 -5.13 -5.59 -2.08
N THR A 243 -5.29 -4.31 -2.35
CA THR A 243 -6.57 -3.63 -2.48
C THR A 243 -6.53 -2.69 -3.67
N PRO A 244 -7.15 -3.04 -4.81
CA PRO A 244 -7.12 -2.18 -6.00
C PRO A 244 -7.92 -0.90 -5.79
N ASN A 245 -8.90 -0.94 -4.90
CA ASN A 245 -9.77 0.20 -4.64
C ASN A 245 -9.09 1.23 -3.75
N ARG A 246 -8.84 2.40 -4.30
CA ARG A 246 -8.31 3.54 -3.58
C ARG A 246 -9.39 4.15 -2.69
N SER A 247 -9.02 4.52 -1.47
CA SER A 247 -9.94 5.17 -0.51
C SER A 247 -10.42 6.55 -0.96
N ASP A 248 -9.69 7.18 -1.88
CA ASP A 248 -10.02 8.47 -2.49
C ASP A 248 -10.94 8.35 -3.72
N GLY A 249 -11.34 7.14 -4.14
CA GLY A 249 -12.18 6.89 -5.31
C GLY A 249 -11.47 7.01 -6.66
N LEU A 250 -10.15 7.25 -6.67
CA LEU A 250 -9.36 7.48 -7.89
C LEU A 250 -8.73 6.19 -8.46
N THR A 251 -9.36 5.06 -8.24
CA THR A 251 -8.91 3.73 -8.71
C THR A 251 -8.68 3.67 -10.22
N SER A 252 -9.44 4.42 -11.00
CA SER A 252 -9.31 4.49 -12.46
C SER A 252 -7.89 4.87 -12.92
N ILE A 253 -7.17 5.69 -12.14
CA ILE A 253 -5.80 6.09 -12.46
C ILE A 253 -4.86 4.87 -12.54
N LEU A 254 -5.02 3.90 -11.64
CA LEU A 254 -4.24 2.67 -11.67
C LEU A 254 -4.46 1.90 -12.99
N TRP A 255 -5.74 1.73 -13.36
CA TRP A 255 -6.10 1.04 -14.59
C TRP A 255 -5.64 1.77 -15.85
N TRP A 256 -5.68 3.09 -15.85
CA TRP A 256 -5.22 3.90 -16.99
C TRP A 256 -3.70 3.80 -17.21
N HIS A 257 -2.91 3.55 -16.16
CA HIS A 257 -1.45 3.41 -16.29
C HIS A 257 -0.97 1.97 -16.52
N PHE A 258 -1.65 0.97 -15.95
CA PHE A 258 -1.24 -0.44 -16.01
C PHE A 258 -2.14 -1.31 -16.89
N GLY A 259 -3.39 -0.95 -17.07
CA GLY A 259 -4.45 -1.83 -17.57
C GLY A 259 -5.21 -2.53 -16.44
N PRO A 260 -6.16 -3.41 -16.77
CA PRO A 260 -6.95 -4.15 -15.78
C PRO A 260 -6.09 -5.11 -14.97
N ALA A 261 -6.68 -5.66 -13.89
CA ALA A 261 -6.09 -6.77 -13.18
C ALA A 261 -5.98 -7.99 -14.11
N VAL A 262 -4.78 -8.56 -14.23
CA VAL A 262 -4.50 -9.75 -15.04
C VAL A 262 -4.68 -11.03 -14.23
N TYR A 263 -4.55 -10.93 -12.90
CA TYR A 263 -4.79 -12.04 -11.98
C TYR A 263 -5.18 -11.52 -10.59
N GLU A 264 -6.09 -12.23 -9.94
CA GLU A 264 -6.48 -11.97 -8.56
C GLU A 264 -6.30 -13.26 -7.74
N ILE A 265 -5.41 -13.22 -6.76
CA ILE A 265 -5.25 -14.26 -5.75
C ILE A 265 -6.27 -13.99 -4.66
N THR A 266 -7.13 -14.94 -4.35
CA THR A 266 -8.16 -14.77 -3.32
C THR A 266 -7.72 -15.33 -1.96
N ASN A 267 -8.26 -14.78 -0.87
CA ASN A 267 -8.03 -15.36 0.46
C ASN A 267 -8.54 -16.80 0.55
N ALA A 268 -9.66 -17.13 -0.14
CA ALA A 268 -10.20 -18.49 -0.20
C ALA A 268 -9.18 -19.47 -0.79
N GLU A 269 -8.53 -19.11 -1.91
CA GLU A 269 -7.46 -19.91 -2.51
C GLU A 269 -6.30 -20.13 -1.54
N LEU A 270 -5.87 -19.07 -0.84
CA LEU A 270 -4.78 -19.14 0.12
C LEU A 270 -5.13 -19.98 1.37
N THR A 271 -6.38 -19.95 1.82
CA THR A 271 -6.86 -20.75 2.96
C THR A 271 -6.93 -22.23 2.58
N ILE A 272 -7.50 -22.55 1.41
CA ILE A 272 -7.59 -23.93 0.91
C ILE A 272 -6.20 -24.54 0.76
N THR A 273 -5.22 -23.76 0.30
CA THR A 273 -3.84 -24.22 0.11
C THR A 273 -3.00 -24.15 1.40
N GLY A 274 -3.57 -23.80 2.55
CA GLY A 274 -2.88 -23.72 3.84
C GLY A 274 -1.85 -22.60 3.95
N HIS A 275 -1.86 -21.63 3.04
CA HIS A 275 -0.90 -20.53 3.02
C HIS A 275 -1.35 -19.32 3.86
N VAL A 276 -2.59 -19.33 4.28
CA VAL A 276 -3.19 -18.33 5.17
C VAL A 276 -4.16 -19.06 6.10
N VAL A 277 -4.17 -18.67 7.36
CA VAL A 277 -5.14 -19.16 8.36
C VAL A 277 -6.18 -18.08 8.56
N ALA A 278 -7.45 -18.41 8.32
CA ALA A 278 -8.55 -17.47 8.53
C ALA A 278 -8.70 -17.15 10.04
N PRO A 279 -8.67 -15.87 10.47
CA PRO A 279 -8.83 -15.55 11.87
C PRO A 279 -10.30 -15.62 12.29
N LYS A 280 -10.52 -16.04 13.53
CA LYS A 280 -11.81 -15.91 14.20
C LYS A 280 -12.03 -14.42 14.56
N ILE A 281 -13.22 -13.91 14.30
CA ILE A 281 -13.60 -12.55 14.70
C ILE A 281 -14.35 -12.62 16.03
N GLU A 282 -13.80 -11.95 17.03
CA GLU A 282 -14.44 -11.74 18.33
C GLU A 282 -14.93 -10.29 18.42
N TRP A 283 -16.23 -10.11 18.48
CA TRP A 283 -16.86 -8.82 18.71
C TRP A 283 -16.87 -8.50 20.19
N PHE A 284 -16.06 -7.52 20.60
CA PHE A 284 -15.98 -7.09 21.99
C PHE A 284 -16.71 -5.75 22.20
N PHE A 285 -17.82 -5.79 22.93
CA PHE A 285 -18.64 -4.61 23.21
C PHE A 285 -18.17 -3.88 24.47
N THR A 286 -17.90 -2.56 24.35
CA THR A 286 -17.31 -1.77 25.45
C THR A 286 -18.34 -1.06 26.31
N ASP A 287 -19.63 -1.06 25.95
CA ASP A 287 -20.75 -0.29 26.55
C ASP A 287 -20.55 1.23 26.57
N TYR A 288 -19.54 1.74 25.84
CA TYR A 288 -19.30 3.18 25.72
C TYR A 288 -20.31 3.81 24.77
N LEU A 289 -21.19 4.68 25.33
CA LEU A 289 -22.26 5.34 24.59
C LEU A 289 -21.80 6.54 23.76
N GLY A 290 -20.62 7.07 24.08
CA GLY A 290 -20.09 8.28 23.46
C GLY A 290 -20.65 9.58 24.04
N PRO A 291 -20.16 10.73 23.58
CA PRO A 291 -20.61 12.03 24.04
C PRO A 291 -22.03 12.35 23.52
N LYS A 292 -22.82 13.05 24.34
CA LYS A 292 -24.18 13.48 23.98
C LYS A 292 -24.19 14.44 22.77
N ASN A 293 -23.15 15.28 22.65
CA ASN A 293 -23.02 16.24 21.57
C ASN A 293 -22.29 15.63 20.36
N ARG A 294 -22.71 16.03 19.15
CA ARG A 294 -22.03 15.60 17.92
C ARG A 294 -20.64 16.23 17.84
N LEU A 295 -19.61 15.40 17.93
CA LEU A 295 -18.21 15.78 17.75
C LEU A 295 -17.74 15.53 16.33
N ASP A 296 -16.69 16.26 15.90
CA ASP A 296 -15.94 15.85 14.72
C ASP A 296 -15.20 14.50 14.98
N TRP A 297 -14.82 13.82 13.90
CA TRP A 297 -14.24 12.48 14.01
C TRP A 297 -12.99 12.44 14.89
N SER A 298 -12.09 13.42 14.76
CA SER A 298 -10.86 13.45 15.54
C SER A 298 -11.11 13.61 17.03
N LYS A 299 -12.00 14.53 17.40
CA LYS A 299 -12.39 14.75 18.80
C LYS A 299 -13.11 13.54 19.37
N LEU A 300 -13.99 12.91 18.58
CA LEU A 300 -14.69 11.70 19.00
C LEU A 300 -13.70 10.57 19.35
N ILE A 301 -12.71 10.30 18.51
CA ILE A 301 -11.68 9.28 18.79
C ILE A 301 -10.87 9.67 20.03
N THR A 302 -10.48 10.94 20.18
CA THR A 302 -9.75 11.39 21.38
C THR A 302 -10.57 11.22 22.66
N THR A 303 -11.86 11.60 22.66
CA THR A 303 -12.74 11.42 23.83
C THR A 303 -12.91 9.95 24.18
N MET A 304 -13.10 9.09 23.18
CA MET A 304 -13.22 7.65 23.33
C MET A 304 -11.97 7.01 23.93
N THR A 305 -10.78 7.36 23.42
CA THR A 305 -9.51 6.81 23.90
C THR A 305 -9.07 7.33 25.26
N ASN A 306 -9.74 8.38 25.78
CA ASN A 306 -9.54 8.92 27.13
C ASN A 306 -10.60 8.42 28.14
N ASP A 307 -11.54 7.60 27.71
CA ASP A 307 -12.54 7.04 28.62
C ASP A 307 -11.95 5.87 29.43
N THR A 308 -11.80 6.07 30.72
CA THR A 308 -11.14 5.11 31.62
C THR A 308 -11.92 3.81 31.75
N GLN A 309 -13.26 3.88 31.83
CA GLN A 309 -14.10 2.69 32.00
C GLN A 309 -14.01 1.79 30.74
N ARG A 310 -14.12 2.41 29.59
CA ARG A 310 -13.93 1.74 28.29
C ARG A 310 -12.56 1.09 28.18
N ASN A 311 -11.52 1.84 28.52
CA ASN A 311 -10.14 1.38 28.38
C ASN A 311 -9.83 0.23 29.36
N ASN A 312 -10.33 0.27 30.59
CA ASN A 312 -10.17 -0.82 31.55
C ASN A 312 -10.84 -2.11 31.05
N ARG A 313 -12.05 -2.03 30.48
CA ARG A 313 -12.69 -3.21 29.89
C ARG A 313 -11.88 -3.83 28.75
N ILE A 314 -11.28 -2.99 27.89
CA ILE A 314 -10.41 -3.45 26.82
C ILE A 314 -9.13 -4.09 27.40
N LEU A 315 -8.55 -3.46 28.45
CA LEU A 315 -7.39 -3.97 29.15
C LEU A 315 -7.66 -5.36 29.72
N ASP A 316 -8.78 -5.55 30.44
CA ASP A 316 -9.19 -6.84 31.02
C ASP A 316 -9.25 -7.93 29.93
N ARG A 317 -9.86 -7.62 28.78
CA ARG A 317 -9.93 -8.58 27.66
C ARG A 317 -8.56 -8.90 27.06
N ILE A 318 -7.63 -7.93 27.04
CA ILE A 318 -6.24 -8.16 26.59
C ILE A 318 -5.50 -9.03 27.62
N LEU A 319 -5.70 -8.80 28.91
CA LEU A 319 -5.11 -9.61 29.98
C LEU A 319 -5.56 -11.09 29.89
N ASP A 320 -6.84 -11.35 29.61
CA ASP A 320 -7.33 -12.71 29.34
C ASP A 320 -6.58 -13.36 28.17
N ALA A 321 -6.40 -12.63 27.07
CA ALA A 321 -5.63 -13.12 25.93
C ALA A 321 -4.14 -13.35 26.27
N CYS A 322 -3.56 -12.49 27.13
CA CYS A 322 -2.19 -12.69 27.63
C CYS A 322 -2.07 -13.96 28.47
N ALA A 323 -3.06 -14.24 29.33
CA ALA A 323 -3.11 -15.46 30.15
C ALA A 323 -3.22 -16.73 29.28
N GLU A 324 -3.86 -16.63 28.12
CA GLU A 324 -3.84 -17.69 27.10
C GLU A 324 -2.45 -17.87 26.46
N GLY A 325 -1.46 -17.04 26.74
CA GLY A 325 -0.11 -17.07 26.14
C GLY A 325 -0.08 -16.60 24.68
N ARG A 326 -0.96 -15.69 24.28
CA ARG A 326 -1.04 -15.13 22.93
C ARG A 326 -0.01 -14.04 22.68
N GLN A 327 0.41 -13.90 21.43
CA GLN A 327 1.24 -12.80 20.93
C GLN A 327 0.32 -11.73 20.31
N ILE A 328 0.28 -10.55 20.92
CA ILE A 328 -0.81 -9.59 20.70
C ILE A 328 -0.31 -8.29 20.07
N LEU A 329 -1.01 -7.82 19.05
CA LEU A 329 -0.89 -6.47 18.50
C LEU A 329 -2.14 -5.66 18.86
N VAL A 330 -1.98 -4.66 19.73
CA VAL A 330 -3.04 -3.70 20.06
C VAL A 330 -2.92 -2.49 19.16
N LEU A 331 -3.98 -2.15 18.45
CA LEU A 331 -4.00 -1.05 17.48
C LEU A 331 -4.91 0.08 17.93
N SER A 332 -4.34 1.29 17.96
CA SER A 332 -5.08 2.53 18.23
C SER A 332 -4.68 3.65 17.26
N ASP A 333 -5.60 4.55 16.96
CA ASP A 333 -5.32 5.75 16.16
C ASP A 333 -4.77 6.92 17.03
N ARG A 334 -4.40 6.68 18.31
CA ARG A 334 -3.86 7.67 19.25
C ARG A 334 -2.59 7.17 19.92
N VAL A 335 -1.53 7.99 19.82
CA VAL A 335 -0.23 7.70 20.42
C VAL A 335 -0.33 7.54 21.94
N ASP A 336 -1.00 8.50 22.59
CA ASP A 336 -1.10 8.51 24.05
C ASP A 336 -1.92 7.31 24.56
N HIS A 337 -2.90 6.83 23.81
CA HIS A 337 -3.64 5.60 24.13
C HIS A 337 -2.76 4.33 23.99
N CYS A 338 -1.88 4.27 22.98
CA CYS A 338 -0.93 3.16 22.87
C CYS A 338 0.06 3.14 24.03
N ILE A 339 0.55 4.30 24.45
CA ILE A 339 1.48 4.41 25.59
C ILE A 339 0.75 4.01 26.88
N TRP A 340 -0.43 4.60 27.13
CA TRP A 340 -1.24 4.25 28.31
C TRP A 340 -1.54 2.75 28.38
N MET A 341 -1.92 2.14 27.29
CA MET A 341 -2.24 0.70 27.26
C MET A 341 -0.99 -0.16 27.55
N ALA A 342 0.17 0.21 27.02
CA ALA A 342 1.41 -0.50 27.31
C ALA A 342 1.80 -0.38 28.80
N GLU A 343 1.73 0.83 29.38
CA GLU A 343 2.00 1.07 30.81
C GLU A 343 1.00 0.34 31.72
N ALA A 344 -0.29 0.34 31.38
CA ALA A 344 -1.31 -0.39 32.10
C ALA A 344 -1.04 -1.92 32.08
N LEU A 345 -0.66 -2.49 30.94
CA LEU A 345 -0.28 -3.90 30.85
C LEU A 345 0.98 -4.22 31.66
N GLN A 346 1.98 -3.33 31.63
CA GLN A 346 3.19 -3.48 32.44
C GLN A 346 2.89 -3.49 33.95
N SER A 347 1.91 -2.70 34.42
CA SER A 347 1.48 -2.72 35.84
C SER A 347 0.87 -4.07 36.25
N HIS A 348 0.42 -4.87 35.28
CA HIS A 348 -0.03 -6.27 35.47
C HIS A 348 1.04 -7.29 35.11
N THR A 349 2.33 -6.91 35.15
CA THR A 349 3.49 -7.78 34.88
C THR A 349 3.57 -8.36 33.46
N ILE A 350 2.81 -7.83 32.51
CA ILE A 350 2.88 -8.20 31.09
C ILE A 350 4.02 -7.42 30.42
N VAL A 351 4.87 -8.10 29.66
CA VAL A 351 5.89 -7.41 28.86
C VAL A 351 5.23 -6.81 27.63
N ALA A 352 4.93 -5.52 27.70
CA ALA A 352 4.27 -4.74 26.67
C ALA A 352 5.11 -3.53 26.26
N GLU A 353 5.14 -3.19 24.98
CA GLU A 353 5.89 -2.04 24.45
C GLU A 353 5.06 -1.23 23.47
N PRO A 354 5.15 0.13 23.51
CA PRO A 354 4.55 0.96 22.50
C PRO A 354 5.39 0.98 21.21
N LEU A 355 4.72 1.01 20.04
CA LEU A 355 5.35 1.17 18.74
C LEU A 355 4.68 2.36 18.02
N VAL A 356 5.24 3.55 18.20
CA VAL A 356 4.61 4.81 17.81
C VAL A 356 5.54 5.70 16.97
N GLY A 357 4.96 6.66 16.24
CA GLY A 357 5.68 7.54 15.32
C GLY A 357 6.76 8.42 15.97
N ARG A 358 6.64 8.71 17.29
CA ARG A 358 7.65 9.51 18.04
C ARG A 358 8.99 8.76 18.22
N MET A 359 9.01 7.44 18.05
CA MET A 359 10.22 6.62 18.20
C MET A 359 11.15 6.78 17.01
N THR A 360 12.47 6.74 17.26
CA THR A 360 13.48 6.67 16.20
C THR A 360 13.41 5.34 15.46
N LYS A 361 13.98 5.29 14.25
CA LYS A 361 14.04 4.04 13.47
C LYS A 361 14.76 2.92 14.24
N LYS A 362 15.82 3.24 15.00
CA LYS A 362 16.58 2.28 15.81
C LYS A 362 15.70 1.69 16.92
N GLN A 363 15.01 2.53 17.68
CA GLN A 363 14.10 2.07 18.74
C GLN A 363 12.97 1.18 18.19
N ARG A 364 12.38 1.56 17.05
CA ARG A 364 11.34 0.72 16.42
C ARG A 364 11.88 -0.64 15.98
N ALA A 365 13.07 -0.67 15.38
CA ALA A 365 13.70 -1.92 14.97
C ALA A 365 14.02 -2.83 16.20
N GLU A 366 14.45 -2.25 17.31
CA GLU A 366 14.72 -2.97 18.56
C GLU A 366 13.44 -3.58 19.15
N VAL A 367 12.35 -2.82 19.24
CA VAL A 367 11.05 -3.33 19.70
C VAL A 367 10.56 -4.48 18.80
N LEU A 368 10.67 -4.34 17.48
CA LEU A 368 10.28 -5.38 16.53
C LEU A 368 11.13 -6.64 16.67
N GLN A 369 12.45 -6.49 16.86
CA GLN A 369 13.33 -7.62 17.06
C GLN A 369 12.96 -8.37 18.35
N ARG A 370 12.81 -7.68 19.48
CA ARG A 370 12.40 -8.26 20.76
C ARG A 370 11.03 -8.92 20.70
N ALA A 371 10.09 -8.36 19.93
CA ALA A 371 8.78 -8.98 19.71
C ALA A 371 8.88 -10.25 18.84
N ASN A 372 9.74 -10.27 17.82
CA ASN A 372 10.02 -11.47 17.05
C ASN A 372 10.70 -12.58 17.86
N ASP A 373 11.59 -12.18 18.79
CA ASP A 373 12.26 -13.08 19.73
C ASP A 373 11.36 -13.49 20.91
N ARG A 374 10.07 -13.11 20.88
CA ARG A 374 9.06 -13.37 21.93
C ARG A 374 9.42 -12.82 23.32
N GLN A 375 10.32 -11.84 23.39
CA GLN A 375 10.64 -11.12 24.62
C GLN A 375 9.58 -10.07 24.97
N ILE A 376 8.72 -9.70 24.03
CA ILE A 376 7.58 -8.82 24.21
C ILE A 376 6.32 -9.60 23.85
N GLN A 377 5.35 -9.66 24.75
CA GLN A 377 4.08 -10.35 24.53
C GLN A 377 3.05 -9.47 23.84
N VAL A 378 3.04 -8.18 24.16
CA VAL A 378 2.07 -7.22 23.60
C VAL A 378 2.78 -6.03 22.97
N VAL A 379 2.48 -5.75 21.70
CA VAL A 379 2.92 -4.52 21.02
C VAL A 379 1.71 -3.59 20.87
N CYS A 380 1.78 -2.39 21.46
CA CYS A 380 0.74 -1.36 21.33
C CYS A 380 1.13 -0.34 20.27
N ALA A 381 0.48 -0.36 19.11
CA ALA A 381 0.94 0.38 17.94
C ALA A 381 -0.13 1.33 17.36
N THR A 382 0.34 2.42 16.76
CA THR A 382 -0.46 3.31 15.92
C THR A 382 -0.41 2.84 14.45
N THR A 383 -0.78 3.72 13.52
CA THR A 383 -0.67 3.48 12.07
C THR A 383 0.74 3.15 11.58
N VAL A 384 1.77 3.35 12.40
CA VAL A 384 3.15 2.87 12.12
C VAL A 384 3.17 1.35 11.89
N ALA A 385 2.24 0.62 12.50
CA ALA A 385 2.08 -0.82 12.27
C ALA A 385 1.42 -1.16 10.92
N ASP A 386 0.80 -0.21 10.25
CA ASP A 386 0.17 -0.46 8.94
C ASP A 386 1.23 -0.71 7.85
N GLU A 387 2.43 -0.12 8.01
CA GLU A 387 3.51 -0.19 7.04
C GLU A 387 4.76 -0.81 7.68
N GLY A 388 5.30 -1.85 7.08
CA GLY A 388 6.61 -2.40 7.46
C GLY A 388 6.66 -3.29 8.71
N LEU A 389 5.56 -3.54 9.41
CA LEU A 389 5.54 -4.46 10.54
C LEU A 389 5.62 -5.92 10.05
N ASP A 390 6.68 -6.62 10.36
CA ASP A 390 6.83 -8.07 10.12
C ASP A 390 7.01 -8.81 11.44
N LEU A 391 5.91 -9.35 11.96
CA LEU A 391 5.84 -10.14 13.18
C LEU A 391 5.15 -11.48 12.86
N PRO A 392 5.88 -12.50 12.38
CA PRO A 392 5.31 -13.78 11.97
C PRO A 392 4.62 -14.53 13.11
N SER A 393 5.11 -14.40 14.35
CA SER A 393 4.56 -15.07 15.54
C SER A 393 3.23 -14.48 16.03
N LEU A 394 2.80 -13.34 15.49
CA LEU A 394 1.60 -12.62 15.90
C LEU A 394 0.33 -13.45 15.64
N ASP A 395 -0.44 -13.77 16.66
CA ASP A 395 -1.68 -14.54 16.56
C ASP A 395 -2.95 -13.74 16.92
N THR A 396 -2.81 -12.60 17.58
CA THR A 396 -3.95 -11.81 18.04
C THR A 396 -3.81 -10.34 17.62
N VAL A 397 -4.87 -9.78 17.05
CA VAL A 397 -4.99 -8.34 16.81
C VAL A 397 -6.18 -7.79 17.58
N VAL A 398 -5.96 -6.71 18.34
CA VAL A 398 -7.00 -5.97 19.06
C VAL A 398 -7.21 -4.61 18.37
N LEU A 399 -8.40 -4.40 17.82
CA LEU A 399 -8.78 -3.13 17.19
C LEU A 399 -9.48 -2.26 18.22
N THR A 400 -8.75 -1.39 18.90
CA THR A 400 -9.29 -0.57 19.99
C THR A 400 -10.00 0.70 19.52
N THR A 401 -9.72 1.16 18.30
CA THR A 401 -10.35 2.34 17.71
C THR A 401 -11.02 2.01 16.39
N PRO A 402 -12.22 2.59 16.13
CA PRO A 402 -12.91 2.38 14.87
C PRO A 402 -12.18 3.09 13.73
N THR A 403 -12.04 2.42 12.60
CA THR A 403 -11.49 3.02 11.39
C THR A 403 -12.49 2.98 10.24
N LYS A 404 -12.49 4.02 9.40
CA LYS A 404 -13.28 4.10 8.18
C LYS A 404 -12.57 3.45 6.99
N ALA A 405 -11.25 3.26 7.08
CA ALA A 405 -10.42 2.74 5.99
C ALA A 405 -10.40 1.21 5.99
N MET A 406 -11.29 0.58 5.23
CA MET A 406 -11.42 -0.88 5.14
C MET A 406 -10.12 -1.57 4.64
N GLY A 407 -9.38 -0.95 3.73
CA GLY A 407 -8.10 -1.47 3.27
C GLY A 407 -7.06 -1.61 4.38
N ARG A 408 -7.01 -0.65 5.34
CA ARG A 408 -6.13 -0.76 6.51
C ARG A 408 -6.49 -1.96 7.39
N ILE A 409 -7.79 -2.19 7.62
CA ILE A 409 -8.24 -3.35 8.39
C ILE A 409 -7.79 -4.64 7.71
N GLN A 410 -7.99 -4.74 6.39
CA GLN A 410 -7.56 -5.92 5.63
C GLN A 410 -6.05 -6.15 5.75
N GLN A 411 -5.23 -5.10 5.69
CA GLN A 411 -3.78 -5.21 5.87
C GLN A 411 -3.41 -5.63 7.30
N ARG A 412 -4.07 -5.06 8.32
CA ARG A 412 -3.85 -5.39 9.73
C ARG A 412 -4.18 -6.85 10.03
N ILE A 413 -5.33 -7.33 9.55
CA ILE A 413 -5.76 -8.72 9.69
C ILE A 413 -4.83 -9.67 8.91
N GLY A 414 -4.44 -9.31 7.70
CA GLY A 414 -3.51 -10.11 6.88
C GLY A 414 -2.18 -10.45 7.57
N ARG A 415 -1.80 -9.70 8.60
CA ARG A 415 -0.60 -10.00 9.40
C ARG A 415 -0.79 -11.21 10.30
N VAL A 416 -1.96 -11.31 10.95
CA VAL A 416 -2.27 -12.48 11.80
C VAL A 416 -2.66 -13.70 10.98
N MET A 417 -2.97 -13.57 9.72
CA MET A 417 -3.31 -14.68 8.85
C MET A 417 -2.08 -15.50 8.38
N ARG A 418 -0.86 -15.01 8.56
CA ARG A 418 0.35 -15.73 8.16
C ARG A 418 0.56 -16.97 9.03
N PRO A 419 0.74 -18.16 8.45
CA PRO A 419 1.02 -19.35 9.21
C PRO A 419 2.41 -19.26 9.87
N HIS A 420 2.52 -19.75 11.09
CA HIS A 420 3.78 -19.89 11.81
C HIS A 420 3.69 -21.12 12.74
N PRO A 421 4.72 -21.96 12.85
CA PRO A 421 4.67 -23.23 13.59
C PRO A 421 4.24 -23.10 15.06
N GLU A 422 4.67 -22.03 15.72
CA GLU A 422 4.41 -21.79 17.13
C GLU A 422 3.21 -20.88 17.40
N LYS A 423 2.42 -20.58 16.37
CA LYS A 423 1.31 -19.66 16.46
C LYS A 423 0.02 -20.37 16.85
N LYS A 424 -0.73 -19.76 17.76
CA LYS A 424 -2.10 -20.19 18.06
C LYS A 424 -3.05 -19.81 16.91
N ASP A 425 -4.24 -20.40 16.91
CA ASP A 425 -5.27 -20.02 15.96
C ASP A 425 -5.50 -18.50 16.00
N PRO A 426 -5.43 -17.81 14.86
CA PRO A 426 -5.46 -16.37 14.84
C PRO A 426 -6.84 -15.84 15.24
N ILE A 427 -6.85 -14.78 16.06
CA ILE A 427 -8.07 -14.06 16.43
C ILE A 427 -7.93 -12.56 16.18
N VAL A 428 -9.06 -11.94 15.86
CA VAL A 428 -9.21 -10.48 15.81
C VAL A 428 -10.26 -10.08 16.84
N ILE A 429 -9.84 -9.38 17.88
CA ILE A 429 -10.73 -8.79 18.87
C ILE A 429 -11.10 -7.39 18.36
N ASP A 430 -12.35 -7.25 17.90
CA ASP A 430 -12.86 -6.00 17.34
C ASP A 430 -13.70 -5.26 18.39
N CYS A 431 -13.16 -4.20 18.97
CA CYS A 431 -13.84 -3.40 19.98
C CYS A 431 -14.93 -2.52 19.33
N VAL A 432 -16.16 -2.71 19.77
CA VAL A 432 -17.33 -1.99 19.27
C VAL A 432 -17.99 -1.22 20.41
N ASP A 433 -18.06 0.09 20.24
CA ASP A 433 -18.71 0.99 21.20
C ASP A 433 -20.21 1.08 20.92
N ASP A 434 -21.00 1.25 21.99
CA ASP A 434 -22.44 1.18 21.95
C ASP A 434 -23.10 2.49 21.51
N ASN A 435 -22.77 2.93 20.28
CA ASN A 435 -23.50 4.02 19.64
C ASN A 435 -23.76 3.74 18.15
N GLY A 436 -24.78 4.41 17.59
CA GLY A 436 -25.25 4.12 16.23
C GLY A 436 -24.21 4.27 15.14
N ALA A 437 -23.29 5.23 15.26
CA ALA A 437 -22.21 5.45 14.29
C ALA A 437 -21.19 4.32 14.33
N MET A 438 -20.78 3.85 15.52
CA MET A 438 -19.81 2.78 15.72
C MET A 438 -20.38 1.43 15.32
N ARG A 439 -21.63 1.15 15.66
CA ARG A 439 -22.36 -0.05 15.17
C ARG A 439 -22.47 -0.05 13.64
N GLY A 440 -22.70 1.12 13.02
CA GLY A 440 -22.68 1.25 11.55
C GLY A 440 -21.35 0.92 10.92
N LEU A 441 -20.23 1.32 11.52
CA LEU A 441 -18.88 0.96 11.09
C LEU A 441 -18.59 -0.52 11.32
N ALA A 442 -19.02 -1.09 12.44
CA ALA A 442 -18.88 -2.53 12.71
C ALA A 442 -19.58 -3.37 11.65
N ARG A 443 -20.80 -3.01 11.21
CA ARG A 443 -21.49 -3.70 10.09
C ARG A 443 -20.70 -3.64 8.78
N LYS A 444 -20.00 -2.52 8.49
CA LYS A 444 -19.12 -2.44 7.31
C LYS A 444 -17.91 -3.36 7.44
N ARG A 445 -17.31 -3.44 8.65
CA ARG A 445 -16.20 -4.38 8.92
C ARG A 445 -16.65 -5.83 8.81
N GLN A 446 -17.84 -6.16 9.29
CA GLN A 446 -18.41 -7.49 9.15
C GLN A 446 -18.49 -7.94 7.67
N LYS A 447 -18.97 -7.06 6.77
CA LYS A 447 -18.98 -7.36 5.32
C LYS A 447 -17.57 -7.60 4.78
N LEU A 448 -16.57 -6.85 5.26
CA LEU A 448 -15.17 -7.06 4.89
C LEU A 448 -14.69 -8.43 5.42
N TYR A 449 -14.94 -8.74 6.70
CA TYR A 449 -14.52 -10.01 7.32
C TYR A 449 -15.07 -11.23 6.56
N THR A 450 -16.37 -11.21 6.22
CA THR A 450 -16.96 -12.24 5.37
C THR A 450 -16.28 -12.33 4.00
N LYS A 451 -16.00 -11.17 3.37
CA LYS A 451 -15.33 -11.13 2.06
C LYS A 451 -13.92 -11.73 2.07
N ILE A 452 -13.16 -11.54 3.17
CA ILE A 452 -11.80 -12.06 3.31
C ILE A 452 -11.74 -13.45 3.96
N GLY A 453 -12.88 -14.07 4.23
CA GLY A 453 -12.97 -15.44 4.73
C GLY A 453 -12.72 -15.59 6.23
N CYS A 454 -12.86 -14.52 7.03
CA CYS A 454 -12.83 -14.62 8.49
C CYS A 454 -14.11 -15.24 9.03
N THR A 455 -14.00 -16.01 10.11
CA THR A 455 -15.10 -16.76 10.76
C THR A 455 -15.50 -16.13 12.09
#